data_008a4333606059cd463eebcaea8c3fbb
#
_entry.id   008a4333606059cd463eebcaea8c3fbb
#
_cell.length_a   1.000
_cell.length_b   1.000
_cell.length_c   1.000
_cell.angle_alpha   90.00
_cell.angle_beta   90.00
_cell.angle_gamma   90.00
#
_symmetry.space_group_name_H-M   'P 1'
#
loop_
_entity.id
_entity.type
_entity.pdbx_description
1 polymer ?
#
loop_
_entity_poly.entity_id
_entity_poly.type
_entity_poly.pdbx_seq_one_letter_code
_entity_poly.pdbx_strand_id
1 'polypeptide(L)'
;MDLIVEDLAAIDDKLSHRHIDLDPGGYFIIYLDQDAGLIYAKHFTNVIDDRGLAIDPETGKVIPARKKVERTHTTVFSARTAKELCVKIFEETQPPPLTQLDHAAYLGREFVRAEVALLRGEEYVQD
;
A
#
# COMPACT_ATOMS: atom_id res chain seq x y z
N MET A 1 -8.58 2.10 10.38
CA MET A 1 -7.67 1.19 11.11
C MET A 1 -6.25 1.68 10.94
N ASP A 2 -5.54 1.82 12.04
CA ASP A 2 -4.16 2.25 12.01
C ASP A 2 -3.25 1.07 11.70
N LEU A 3 -2.07 1.35 11.16
CA LEU A 3 -1.07 0.34 10.93
C LEU A 3 -0.46 -0.08 12.26
N ILE A 4 -0.35 -1.38 12.47
CA ILE A 4 0.42 -1.94 13.59
C ILE A 4 1.75 -2.50 13.08
N VAL A 5 2.66 -2.74 14.00
CA VAL A 5 4.02 -3.22 13.67
C VAL A 5 3.98 -4.52 12.87
N GLU A 6 3.07 -5.43 13.20
CA GLU A 6 2.91 -6.71 12.52
C GLU A 6 2.49 -6.55 11.06
N ASP A 7 1.62 -5.56 10.75
CA ASP A 7 1.20 -5.31 9.37
C ASP A 7 2.37 -4.82 8.52
N LEU A 8 3.19 -3.91 9.05
CA LEU A 8 4.37 -3.45 8.35
C LEU A 8 5.36 -4.60 8.13
N ALA A 9 5.57 -5.43 9.15
CA ALA A 9 6.47 -6.58 9.04
C ALA A 9 5.99 -7.56 7.97
N ALA A 10 4.68 -7.81 7.91
CA ALA A 10 4.11 -8.70 6.90
C ALA A 10 4.31 -8.16 5.48
N ILE A 11 4.08 -6.86 5.27
CA ILE A 11 4.29 -6.23 3.96
C ILE A 11 5.77 -6.25 3.58
N ASP A 12 6.65 -5.91 4.50
CA ASP A 12 8.10 -5.92 4.24
C ASP A 12 8.60 -7.32 3.86
N ASP A 13 8.13 -8.36 4.56
CA ASP A 13 8.49 -9.74 4.24
C ASP A 13 8.00 -10.13 2.83
N LYS A 14 6.79 -9.76 2.47
CA LYS A 14 6.21 -10.05 1.16
C LYS A 14 6.99 -9.37 0.04
N LEU A 15 7.31 -8.10 0.21
CA LEU A 15 8.11 -7.36 -0.77
C LEU A 15 9.53 -7.91 -0.87
N SER A 16 10.13 -8.28 0.26
CA SER A 16 11.49 -8.85 0.29
C SER A 16 11.59 -10.16 -0.48
N HIS A 17 10.59 -11.02 -0.38
CA HIS A 17 10.53 -12.28 -1.15
C HIS A 17 10.55 -12.05 -2.65
N ARG A 18 10.13 -10.86 -3.11
CA ARG A 18 10.10 -10.48 -4.51
C ARG A 18 11.23 -9.53 -4.88
N HIS A 19 12.18 -9.32 -3.97
CA HIS A 19 13.28 -8.37 -4.16
C HIS A 19 12.77 -6.95 -4.46
N ILE A 20 11.68 -6.54 -3.82
CA ILE A 20 11.10 -5.21 -3.93
C ILE A 20 11.36 -4.45 -2.64
N ASP A 21 11.96 -3.28 -2.74
CA ASP A 21 12.14 -2.40 -1.59
C ASP A 21 10.85 -1.63 -1.30
N LEU A 22 10.64 -1.33 -0.03
CA LEU A 22 9.50 -0.51 0.37
C LEU A 22 9.62 0.89 -0.24
N ASP A 23 8.55 1.33 -0.90
CA ASP A 23 8.56 2.65 -1.56
C ASP A 23 8.71 3.77 -0.52
N PRO A 24 9.55 4.79 -0.80
CA PRO A 24 9.64 5.96 0.09
C PRO A 24 8.30 6.66 0.32
N GLY A 25 7.41 6.66 -0.67
CA GLY A 25 6.07 7.25 -0.55
C GLY A 25 5.13 6.50 0.38
N GLY A 26 5.50 5.32 0.84
CA GLY A 26 4.68 4.53 1.74
C GLY A 26 4.29 3.17 1.14
N TYR A 27 3.17 2.65 1.59
CA TYR A 27 2.71 1.34 1.16
C TYR A 27 1.20 1.23 1.35
N PHE A 28 0.62 0.15 0.83
CA PHE A 28 -0.82 -0.08 0.86
C PHE A 28 -1.15 -1.39 1.55
N ILE A 29 -2.22 -1.39 2.34
CA ILE A 29 -2.85 -2.60 2.86
C ILE A 29 -4.17 -2.77 2.11
N ILE A 30 -4.37 -3.95 1.53
CA ILE A 30 -5.52 -4.26 0.68
C ILE A 30 -6.45 -5.21 1.43
N TYR A 31 -7.74 -4.93 1.41
CA TYR A 31 -8.75 -5.83 1.97
C TYR A 31 -10.06 -5.69 1.20
N LEU A 32 -10.95 -6.67 1.39
CA LEU A 32 -12.24 -6.70 0.73
C LEU A 32 -13.38 -6.42 1.70
N ASP A 33 -14.40 -5.77 1.19
CA ASP A 33 -15.72 -5.77 1.79
C ASP A 33 -16.65 -6.54 0.84
N GLN A 34 -16.89 -7.82 1.14
CA GLN A 34 -17.71 -8.69 0.30
C GLN A 34 -19.15 -8.21 0.22
N ASP A 35 -19.70 -7.71 1.32
CA ASP A 35 -21.09 -7.26 1.38
C ASP A 35 -21.31 -6.02 0.51
N ALA A 36 -20.37 -5.09 0.53
CA ALA A 36 -20.43 -3.89 -0.30
C ALA A 36 -19.96 -4.14 -1.73
N GLY A 37 -19.26 -5.23 -1.99
CA GLY A 37 -18.66 -5.51 -3.29
C GLY A 37 -17.52 -4.58 -3.63
N LEU A 38 -16.69 -4.22 -2.65
CA LEU A 38 -15.62 -3.25 -2.80
C LEU A 38 -14.26 -3.82 -2.42
N ILE A 39 -13.25 -3.35 -3.14
CA ILE A 39 -11.85 -3.54 -2.80
C ILE A 39 -11.39 -2.25 -2.13
N TYR A 40 -10.75 -2.35 -0.96
CA TYR A 40 -10.19 -1.22 -0.24
C TYR A 40 -8.68 -1.27 -0.28
N ALA A 41 -8.07 -0.11 -0.44
CA ALA A 41 -6.63 0.06 -0.35
C ALA A 41 -6.34 1.23 0.61
N LYS A 42 -5.78 0.92 1.77
CA LYS A 42 -5.37 1.94 2.75
C LYS A 42 -3.92 2.31 2.49
N HIS A 43 -3.69 3.59 2.26
CA HIS A 43 -2.36 4.13 2.05
C HIS A 43 -1.79 4.66 3.37
N PHE A 44 -0.60 4.17 3.71
CA PHE A 44 0.19 4.62 4.84
C PHE A 44 1.39 5.36 4.29
N THR A 45 1.34 6.70 4.36
CA THR A 45 2.32 7.55 3.71
C THR A 45 3.49 7.91 4.63
N ASN A 46 4.65 8.13 4.02
CA ASN A 46 5.81 8.69 4.71
C ASN A 46 5.98 10.16 4.33
N VAL A 47 6.61 10.93 5.20
CA VAL A 47 7.15 12.24 4.84
C VAL A 47 8.51 12.01 4.19
N ILE A 48 8.75 12.62 3.03
CA ILE A 48 9.98 12.46 2.26
C ILE A 48 10.80 13.73 2.33
N ASP A 49 12.10 13.60 2.61
CA ASP A 49 13.02 14.76 2.65
C ASP A 49 13.55 15.12 1.26
N ASP A 50 14.38 16.16 1.20
CA ASP A 50 14.95 16.68 -0.05
C ASP A 50 15.82 15.64 -0.78
N ARG A 51 16.32 14.64 -0.06
CA ARG A 51 17.14 13.57 -0.63
C ARG A 51 16.32 12.38 -1.10
N GLY A 52 14.98 12.44 -0.97
CA GLY A 52 14.09 11.34 -1.32
C GLY A 52 14.01 10.25 -0.26
N LEU A 53 14.46 10.52 0.96
CA LEU A 53 14.41 9.55 2.06
C LEU A 53 13.19 9.78 2.94
N ALA A 54 12.59 8.68 3.40
CA ALA A 54 11.48 8.76 4.35
C ALA A 54 11.98 9.22 5.72
N ILE A 55 11.28 10.16 6.31
CA ILE A 55 11.63 10.68 7.63
C ILE A 55 10.44 10.60 8.59
N ASP A 56 10.78 10.51 9.89
CA ASP A 56 9.79 10.63 10.95
C ASP A 56 9.45 12.11 11.11
N PRO A 57 8.18 12.51 10.92
CA PRO A 57 7.81 13.94 11.03
C PRO A 57 7.97 14.51 12.44
N GLU A 58 7.96 13.68 13.47
CA GLU A 58 8.12 14.14 14.86
C GLU A 58 9.57 14.41 15.23
N THR A 59 10.50 13.58 14.76
CA THR A 59 11.92 13.66 15.12
C THR A 59 12.80 14.22 14.02
N GLY A 60 12.33 14.26 12.78
CA GLY A 60 13.11 14.65 11.61
C GLY A 60 14.18 13.66 11.20
N LYS A 61 14.23 12.50 11.83
CA LYS A 61 15.24 11.49 11.54
C LYS A 61 14.79 10.59 10.39
N VAL A 62 15.78 10.14 9.60
CA VAL A 62 15.53 9.18 8.53
C VAL A 62 15.00 7.88 9.11
N ILE A 63 13.93 7.36 8.52
CA ILE A 63 13.40 6.04 8.86
C ILE A 63 14.16 5.03 8.00
N PRO A 64 14.94 4.12 8.59
CA PRO A 64 15.60 3.08 7.83
C PRO A 64 14.58 2.20 7.13
N ALA A 65 14.92 1.73 5.93
CA ALA A 65 14.14 0.71 5.25
C ALA A 65 13.95 -0.47 6.21
N ARG A 66 12.76 -1.08 6.17
CA ARG A 66 12.40 -2.24 6.99
C ARG A 66 12.28 -1.99 8.50
N LYS A 67 12.34 -0.73 8.93
CA LYS A 67 12.09 -0.43 10.33
C LYS A 67 10.59 -0.56 10.62
N LYS A 68 10.27 -1.31 11.67
CA LYS A 68 8.89 -1.48 12.13
C LYS A 68 8.47 -0.26 12.93
N VAL A 69 7.45 0.44 12.47
CA VAL A 69 6.88 1.60 13.16
C VAL A 69 5.35 1.57 13.03
N GLU A 70 4.68 2.10 14.03
CA GLU A 70 3.24 2.31 13.96
C GLU A 70 2.93 3.53 13.11
N ARG A 71 1.88 3.45 12.31
CA ARG A 71 1.42 4.56 11.47
C ARG A 71 -0.09 4.58 11.36
N THR A 72 -0.62 5.77 11.22
CA THR A 72 -2.02 5.97 10.87
C THR A 72 -2.13 6.07 9.35
N HIS A 73 -3.11 5.42 8.77
CA HIS A 73 -3.36 5.57 7.33
C HIS A 73 -3.73 7.01 7.02
N THR A 74 -3.29 7.51 5.86
CA THR A 74 -3.56 8.88 5.41
C THR A 74 -4.73 8.96 4.45
N THR A 75 -4.91 7.93 3.63
CA THR A 75 -5.95 7.91 2.59
C THR A 75 -6.48 6.49 2.44
N VAL A 76 -7.78 6.39 2.17
CA VAL A 76 -8.43 5.12 1.84
C VAL A 76 -9.01 5.25 0.44
N PHE A 77 -8.60 4.35 -0.44
CA PHE A 77 -9.17 4.23 -1.77
C PHE A 77 -10.10 3.02 -1.80
N SER A 78 -11.17 3.11 -2.57
CA SER A 78 -12.06 1.97 -2.76
C SER A 78 -12.61 1.96 -4.18
N ALA A 79 -12.82 0.78 -4.71
CA ALA A 79 -13.42 0.59 -6.02
C ALA A 79 -13.91 -0.85 -6.16
N ARG A 80 -14.66 -1.12 -7.21
CA ARG A 80 -15.17 -2.45 -7.50
C ARG A 80 -14.19 -3.29 -8.30
N THR A 81 -13.25 -2.65 -9.00
CA THR A 81 -12.31 -3.31 -9.89
C THR A 81 -10.88 -2.83 -9.66
N ALA A 82 -9.93 -3.68 -10.04
CA ALA A 82 -8.51 -3.33 -10.00
C ALA A 82 -8.20 -2.11 -10.87
N LYS A 83 -8.82 -2.04 -12.05
CA LYS A 83 -8.62 -0.92 -12.97
C LYS A 83 -9.04 0.41 -12.36
N GLU A 84 -10.20 0.46 -11.72
CA GLU A 84 -10.67 1.69 -11.07
C GLU A 84 -9.74 2.13 -9.94
N LEU A 85 -9.23 1.18 -9.14
CA LEU A 85 -8.25 1.48 -8.09
C LEU A 85 -6.98 2.07 -8.67
N CYS A 86 -6.45 1.47 -9.73
CA CYS A 86 -5.24 1.97 -10.38
C CYS A 86 -5.44 3.38 -10.94
N VAL A 87 -6.58 3.67 -11.53
CA VAL A 87 -6.90 5.02 -12.02
C VAL A 87 -6.94 6.01 -10.86
N LYS A 88 -7.63 5.67 -9.77
CA LYS A 88 -7.74 6.56 -8.61
C LYS A 88 -6.37 6.85 -7.97
N ILE A 89 -5.53 5.83 -7.85
CA ILE A 89 -4.25 5.95 -7.16
C ILE A 89 -3.18 6.59 -8.04
N PHE A 90 -3.09 6.17 -9.31
CA PHE A 90 -1.97 6.55 -10.18
C PHE A 90 -2.28 7.67 -11.15
N GLU A 91 -3.54 7.89 -11.51
CA GLU A 91 -3.92 8.92 -12.47
C GLU A 91 -4.62 10.11 -11.82
N GLU A 92 -5.54 9.87 -10.88
CA GLU A 92 -6.32 10.93 -10.24
C GLU A 92 -5.63 11.56 -9.04
N THR A 93 -4.67 10.86 -8.42
CA THR A 93 -3.90 11.37 -7.27
C THR A 93 -2.59 11.95 -7.78
N GLN A 94 -2.34 13.24 -7.48
CA GLN A 94 -1.13 13.94 -7.93
C GLN A 94 -0.41 14.60 -6.76
N PRO A 95 0.88 14.31 -6.55
CA PRO A 95 1.67 13.29 -7.26
C PRO A 95 1.21 11.87 -6.89
N PRO A 96 1.50 10.86 -7.73
CA PRO A 96 1.19 9.48 -7.40
C PRO A 96 1.89 9.06 -6.11
N PRO A 97 1.22 8.26 -5.25
CA PRO A 97 1.78 7.91 -3.93
C PRO A 97 2.94 6.91 -3.98
N LEU A 98 3.09 6.17 -5.07
CA LEU A 98 4.22 5.27 -5.28
C LEU A 98 5.08 5.79 -6.41
N THR A 99 6.40 5.74 -6.22
CA THR A 99 7.38 6.25 -7.18
C THR A 99 8.22 5.16 -7.81
N GLN A 100 8.25 3.96 -7.20
CA GLN A 100 9.04 2.83 -7.68
C GLN A 100 8.17 1.88 -8.49
N LEU A 101 8.61 1.59 -9.71
CA LEU A 101 7.86 0.76 -10.66
C LEU A 101 7.58 -0.64 -10.12
N ASP A 102 8.57 -1.26 -9.49
CA ASP A 102 8.41 -2.62 -8.97
C ASP A 102 7.33 -2.70 -7.90
N HIS A 103 7.28 -1.72 -7.01
CA HIS A 103 6.24 -1.67 -5.98
C HIS A 103 4.88 -1.39 -6.59
N ALA A 104 4.79 -0.49 -7.56
CA ALA A 104 3.54 -0.20 -8.26
C ALA A 104 3.02 -1.43 -9.01
N ALA A 105 3.91 -2.18 -9.67
CA ALA A 105 3.54 -3.41 -10.37
C ALA A 105 3.05 -4.49 -9.41
N TYR A 106 3.71 -4.65 -8.27
CA TYR A 106 3.26 -5.55 -7.20
C TYR A 106 1.83 -5.18 -6.76
N LEU A 107 1.59 -3.91 -6.49
CA LEU A 107 0.29 -3.43 -6.04
C LEU A 107 -0.80 -3.69 -7.09
N GLY A 108 -0.52 -3.41 -8.35
CA GLY A 108 -1.44 -3.67 -9.45
C GLY A 108 -1.83 -5.13 -9.55
N ARG A 109 -0.87 -6.03 -9.40
CA ARG A 109 -1.14 -7.48 -9.40
C ARG A 109 -2.00 -7.88 -8.20
N GLU A 110 -1.74 -7.32 -7.02
CA GLU A 110 -2.54 -7.62 -5.84
C GLU A 110 -3.97 -7.11 -5.97
N PHE A 111 -4.19 -5.98 -6.63
CA PHE A 111 -5.53 -5.51 -6.93
C PHE A 111 -6.29 -6.48 -7.83
N VAL A 112 -5.61 -7.06 -8.84
CA VAL A 112 -6.23 -8.07 -9.71
C VAL A 112 -6.59 -9.31 -8.90
N ARG A 113 -5.70 -9.78 -8.03
CA ARG A 113 -5.99 -10.92 -7.17
C ARG A 113 -7.19 -10.65 -6.24
N ALA A 114 -7.25 -9.44 -5.69
CA ALA A 114 -8.37 -9.03 -4.84
C ALA A 114 -9.68 -8.98 -5.62
N GLU A 115 -9.67 -8.47 -6.84
CA GLU A 115 -10.85 -8.44 -7.69
C GLU A 115 -11.35 -9.86 -7.99
N VAL A 116 -10.46 -10.78 -8.33
CA VAL A 116 -10.82 -12.18 -8.59
C VAL A 116 -11.45 -12.81 -7.35
N ALA A 117 -10.86 -12.60 -6.17
CA ALA A 117 -11.42 -13.11 -4.92
C ALA A 117 -12.82 -12.52 -4.66
N LEU A 118 -12.98 -11.22 -4.89
CA LEU A 118 -14.26 -10.53 -4.72
C LEU A 118 -15.36 -11.14 -5.62
N LEU A 119 -15.03 -11.36 -6.91
CA LEU A 119 -15.96 -11.93 -7.88
C LEU A 119 -16.34 -13.37 -7.55
N ARG A 120 -15.43 -14.12 -6.93
CA ARG A 120 -15.66 -15.53 -6.56
C ARG A 120 -16.26 -15.69 -5.17
N GLY A 121 -16.40 -14.61 -4.40
CA GLY A 121 -16.83 -14.69 -3.02
C GLY A 121 -15.83 -15.40 -2.12
N GLU A 122 -14.55 -15.36 -2.47
CA GLU A 122 -13.47 -15.99 -1.73
C GLU A 122 -12.78 -14.98 -0.82
N GLU A 123 -12.13 -15.47 0.23
CA GLU A 123 -11.28 -14.64 1.09
C GLU A 123 -10.04 -14.19 0.30
N TYR A 124 -9.67 -12.92 0.48
CA TYR A 124 -8.45 -12.38 -0.08
C TYR A 124 -7.41 -12.18 1.00
N VAL A 125 -6.22 -12.67 0.78
CA VAL A 125 -5.04 -12.43 1.62
C VAL A 125 -3.96 -11.81 0.73
N GLN A 126 -3.51 -10.62 1.11
CA GLN A 126 -2.43 -9.94 0.39
C GLN A 126 -1.15 -10.76 0.46
N ASP A 127 -0.54 -10.97 -0.69
CA ASP A 127 0.61 -11.88 -0.81
C ASP A 127 1.94 -11.15 -0.83
#